data_fd98a476bccc3c960de02ebd0b249115
#
_entry.id   fd98a476bccc3c960de02ebd0b249115
#
_cell.length_a   1.000
_cell.length_b   1.000
_cell.length_c   1.000
_cell.angle_alpha   90.00
_cell.angle_beta   90.00
_cell.angle_gamma   90.00
#
_symmetry.space_group_name_H-M   'P 1'
#
loop_
_entity.id
_entity.type
_entity.pdbx_description
1 polymer ?
#
loop_
_entity_poly.entity_id
_entity_poly.type
_entity_poly.pdbx_seq_one_letter_code
_entity_poly.pdbx_strand_id
1 'polypeptide(L)'
;MRWAIVVVLLGALASAQQAAEVSDSNPAAARPTALITVPAGTQIPVKLAQGISTKSAKVGDAVYAETVFPVSANDRIVIPAGTYVQGRITDIKRPGRVKGRAEFLMHFTSMIFHSGYTVMLPGGVENIPGSDQQRIKDKEGTIQQEGSKGKDAETVAKTAGTGAGVGAIAGRNVKGAGIGGAAGAAAGLAYVLFTRGPDINLPPGTSVQLVLERPLSLDGNKIR
;
A
#
# COMPACT_ATOMS: atom_id res chain seq x y z
N MET A 1 101.72 -6.27 41.86
CA MET A 1 100.88 -7.32 42.45
C MET A 1 99.55 -7.21 41.80
N ARG A 2 99.36 -8.02 40.87
CA ARG A 2 98.56 -9.25 40.85
C ARG A 2 97.07 -8.96 40.63
N TRP A 3 96.64 -9.36 39.46
CA TRP A 3 95.48 -10.18 39.12
C TRP A 3 94.27 -9.37 38.68
N ALA A 4 93.52 -9.72 37.73
CA ALA A 4 93.48 -10.86 36.76
C ALA A 4 92.52 -10.48 35.63
N ILE A 5 92.86 -10.97 34.48
CA ILE A 5 92.06 -10.91 33.28
C ILE A 5 90.82 -11.80 33.47
N VAL A 6 89.67 -11.25 33.32
CA VAL A 6 88.51 -12.06 33.01
C VAL A 6 87.85 -11.47 31.75
N VAL A 7 88.17 -12.14 30.70
CA VAL A 7 87.41 -11.98 29.39
C VAL A 7 86.09 -12.68 29.52
N VAL A 8 85.04 -11.95 29.55
CA VAL A 8 83.75 -12.50 29.41
C VAL A 8 83.29 -12.22 28.00
N LEU A 9 83.35 -13.23 27.18
CA LEU A 9 82.64 -13.33 25.88
C LEU A 9 81.13 -13.34 26.16
N LEU A 10 80.46 -12.24 25.95
CA LEU A 10 79.04 -12.24 25.85
C LEU A 10 78.69 -12.39 24.37
N GLY A 11 78.24 -13.62 24.05
CA GLY A 11 77.63 -13.95 22.76
C GLY A 11 76.41 -13.13 22.51
N ALA A 12 76.43 -12.44 21.41
CA ALA A 12 75.24 -11.79 20.85
C ALA A 12 74.23 -12.83 20.42
N LEU A 13 73.20 -13.07 21.24
CA LEU A 13 71.94 -13.73 20.80
C LEU A 13 71.17 -12.69 20.05
N ALA A 14 71.34 -12.67 18.75
CA ALA A 14 70.44 -12.01 17.83
C ALA A 14 69.09 -12.78 17.84
N SER A 15 68.21 -12.35 18.69
CA SER A 15 66.79 -12.75 18.60
C SER A 15 66.20 -12.14 17.34
N ALA A 16 66.20 -12.93 16.29
CA ALA A 16 65.35 -12.64 15.13
C ALA A 16 63.88 -12.72 15.57
N GLN A 17 63.34 -11.59 15.97
CA GLN A 17 61.89 -11.42 16.03
C GLN A 17 61.37 -11.45 14.60
N GLN A 18 60.98 -12.63 14.17
CA GLN A 18 60.05 -12.77 13.05
C GLN A 18 58.76 -12.07 13.44
N ALA A 19 58.61 -10.84 12.97
CA ALA A 19 57.32 -10.22 12.87
C ALA A 19 56.50 -11.16 12.02
N ALA A 20 55.64 -11.94 12.69
CA ALA A 20 54.54 -12.61 12.03
C ALA A 20 53.70 -11.49 11.40
N GLU A 21 53.86 -11.28 10.11
CA GLU A 21 52.85 -10.62 9.29
C GLU A 21 51.58 -11.41 9.52
N VAL A 22 50.74 -10.92 10.40
CA VAL A 22 49.33 -11.25 10.42
C VAL A 22 48.84 -10.74 9.08
N SER A 23 48.85 -11.60 8.08
CA SER A 23 48.05 -11.45 6.89
C SER A 23 46.65 -11.34 7.38
N ASP A 24 46.20 -10.12 7.49
CA ASP A 24 44.81 -9.75 7.64
C ASP A 24 44.12 -10.17 6.33
N SER A 25 44.04 -11.49 6.15
CA SER A 25 43.13 -12.08 5.17
C SER A 25 41.72 -11.80 5.65
N ASN A 26 41.30 -10.55 5.43
CA ASN A 26 39.91 -10.18 5.50
C ASN A 26 39.16 -10.94 4.39
N PRO A 27 38.53 -12.12 4.66
CA PRO A 27 37.78 -12.86 3.66
C PRO A 27 36.44 -12.23 3.36
N ALA A 28 36.18 -11.08 3.93
CA ALA A 28 35.06 -10.23 3.59
C ALA A 28 35.50 -9.16 2.57
N ALA A 29 36.23 -9.55 1.52
CA ALA A 29 36.19 -8.77 0.29
C ALA A 29 34.72 -8.71 -0.13
N ALA A 30 34.07 -7.64 0.26
CA ALA A 30 32.70 -7.35 -0.04
C ALA A 30 32.51 -7.59 -1.54
N ARG A 31 31.78 -8.65 -1.90
CA ARG A 31 31.41 -8.89 -3.28
C ARG A 31 30.84 -7.57 -3.77
N PRO A 32 31.26 -7.04 -4.92
CA PRO A 32 30.78 -5.75 -5.40
C PRO A 32 29.26 -5.80 -5.35
N THR A 33 28.68 -4.97 -4.52
CA THR A 33 27.22 -4.88 -4.35
C THR A 33 26.71 -4.39 -5.68
N ALA A 34 26.08 -5.27 -6.44
CA ALA A 34 25.44 -4.92 -7.70
C ALA A 34 24.19 -4.09 -7.38
N LEU A 35 24.38 -2.81 -7.07
CA LEU A 35 23.26 -1.90 -6.83
C LEU A 35 22.49 -1.72 -8.14
N ILE A 36 21.24 -2.08 -8.12
CA ILE A 36 20.29 -1.87 -9.21
C ILE A 36 19.35 -0.78 -8.75
N THR A 37 19.27 0.31 -9.51
CA THR A 37 18.35 1.41 -9.21
C THR A 37 17.10 1.27 -10.07
N VAL A 38 15.96 1.21 -9.39
CA VAL A 38 14.64 1.30 -10.02
C VAL A 38 14.24 2.78 -10.02
N PRO A 39 13.94 3.38 -11.18
CA PRO A 39 13.64 4.80 -11.27
C PRO A 39 12.32 5.15 -10.56
N ALA A 40 12.21 6.41 -10.12
CA ALA A 40 10.94 6.98 -9.69
C ALA A 40 9.92 6.93 -10.84
N GLY A 41 8.64 6.82 -10.51
CA GLY A 41 7.56 6.66 -11.50
C GLY A 41 7.38 5.22 -11.97
N THR A 42 8.21 4.26 -11.51
CA THR A 42 8.00 2.85 -11.83
C THR A 42 6.71 2.37 -11.17
N GLN A 43 5.85 1.76 -11.97
CA GLN A 43 4.58 1.19 -11.52
C GLN A 43 4.78 -0.25 -11.08
N ILE A 44 4.27 -0.59 -9.90
CA ILE A 44 4.36 -1.91 -9.29
C ILE A 44 2.94 -2.40 -9.03
N PRO A 45 2.42 -3.33 -9.83
CA PRO A 45 1.10 -3.89 -9.61
C PRO A 45 1.13 -4.87 -8.44
N VAL A 46 0.31 -4.60 -7.42
CA VAL A 46 0.17 -5.45 -6.24
C VAL A 46 -1.29 -5.86 -6.05
N LYS A 47 -1.52 -6.94 -5.35
CA LYS A 47 -2.84 -7.37 -4.87
C LYS A 47 -2.87 -7.32 -3.35
N LEU A 48 -3.96 -6.85 -2.78
CA LEU A 48 -4.16 -6.84 -1.35
C LEU A 48 -4.27 -8.28 -0.83
N ALA A 49 -3.50 -8.59 0.20
CA ALA A 49 -3.57 -9.89 0.87
C ALA A 49 -4.79 -10.00 1.79
N GLN A 50 -5.24 -8.87 2.32
CA GLN A 50 -6.41 -8.78 3.21
C GLN A 50 -7.38 -7.70 2.75
N GLY A 51 -8.67 -7.89 3.06
CA GLY A 51 -9.70 -6.90 2.78
C GLY A 51 -9.58 -5.67 3.68
N ILE A 52 -9.87 -4.51 3.11
CA ILE A 52 -9.85 -3.24 3.82
C ILE A 52 -11.21 -2.56 3.64
N SER A 53 -11.81 -2.11 4.73
CA SER A 53 -13.08 -1.39 4.68
C SER A 53 -13.03 -0.16 5.58
N THR A 54 -13.47 0.99 5.08
CA THR A 54 -13.57 2.22 5.87
C THR A 54 -14.53 2.08 7.06
N LYS A 55 -15.37 1.05 7.05
CA LYS A 55 -16.27 0.76 8.16
C LYS A 55 -15.53 0.25 9.40
N SER A 56 -14.50 -0.57 9.22
CA SER A 56 -13.78 -1.27 10.30
C SER A 56 -12.35 -0.80 10.49
N ALA A 57 -11.71 -0.33 9.43
CA ALA A 57 -10.31 0.08 9.45
C ALA A 57 -10.09 1.36 10.26
N LYS A 58 -8.88 1.51 10.79
CA LYS A 58 -8.42 2.65 11.59
C LYS A 58 -7.12 3.21 11.01
N VAL A 59 -6.85 4.46 11.29
CA VAL A 59 -5.54 5.06 11.03
C VAL A 59 -4.48 4.30 11.81
N GLY A 60 -3.39 3.95 11.14
CA GLY A 60 -2.31 3.13 11.70
C GLY A 60 -2.40 1.63 11.41
N ASP A 61 -3.55 1.12 10.96
CA ASP A 61 -3.71 -0.29 10.61
C ASP A 61 -2.72 -0.68 9.50
N ALA A 62 -2.15 -1.86 9.64
CA ALA A 62 -1.24 -2.41 8.64
C ALA A 62 -1.99 -2.88 7.39
N VAL A 63 -1.39 -2.64 6.24
CA VAL A 63 -1.85 -3.10 4.94
C VAL A 63 -0.81 -4.05 4.38
N TYR A 64 -1.24 -5.22 3.93
CA TYR A 64 -0.39 -6.23 3.32
C TYR A 64 -0.83 -6.47 1.88
N ALA A 65 0.16 -6.52 1.01
CA ALA A 65 -0.05 -6.80 -0.40
C ALA A 65 1.10 -7.68 -0.94
N GLU A 66 0.90 -8.22 -2.13
CA GLU A 66 1.90 -9.00 -2.85
C GLU A 66 2.01 -8.50 -4.28
N THR A 67 3.21 -8.48 -4.86
CA THR A 67 3.40 -8.15 -6.27
C THR A 67 2.79 -9.22 -7.17
N VAL A 68 2.01 -8.78 -8.16
CA VAL A 68 1.31 -9.68 -9.10
C VAL A 68 2.23 -10.09 -10.24
N PHE A 69 2.96 -9.13 -10.79
CA PHE A 69 3.86 -9.32 -11.92
C PHE A 69 5.29 -8.91 -11.54
N PRO A 70 6.30 -9.56 -12.15
CA PRO A 70 7.67 -9.15 -11.95
C PRO A 70 7.91 -7.77 -12.55
N VAL A 71 8.69 -6.95 -11.85
CA VAL A 71 9.16 -5.65 -12.36
C VAL A 71 10.61 -5.81 -12.81
N SER A 72 10.89 -5.35 -14.03
CA SER A 72 12.22 -5.40 -14.61
C SER A 72 12.83 -4.00 -14.68
N ALA A 73 14.11 -3.91 -14.43
CA ALA A 73 14.94 -2.75 -14.67
C ALA A 73 16.29 -3.19 -15.27
N ASN A 74 16.78 -2.48 -16.28
CA ASN A 74 18.03 -2.82 -16.98
C ASN A 74 18.06 -4.29 -17.46
N ASP A 75 16.99 -4.75 -18.13
CA ASP A 75 16.81 -6.11 -18.65
C ASP A 75 16.93 -7.25 -17.63
N ARG A 76 16.76 -6.92 -16.36
CA ARG A 76 16.78 -7.90 -15.27
C ARG A 76 15.53 -7.75 -14.40
N ILE A 77 14.98 -8.88 -13.96
CA ILE A 77 13.91 -8.87 -12.95
C ILE A 77 14.52 -8.37 -11.64
N VAL A 78 14.01 -7.27 -11.14
CA VAL A 78 14.46 -6.62 -9.91
C VAL A 78 13.49 -6.80 -8.76
N ILE A 79 12.20 -6.94 -9.07
CA ILE A 79 11.16 -7.27 -8.09
C ILE A 79 10.41 -8.49 -8.63
N PRO A 80 10.59 -9.67 -8.06
CA PRO A 80 9.85 -10.88 -8.46
C PRO A 80 8.35 -10.76 -8.12
N ALA A 81 7.53 -11.50 -8.84
CA ALA A 81 6.14 -11.71 -8.44
C ALA A 81 6.08 -12.43 -7.08
N GLY A 82 5.04 -12.13 -6.29
CA GLY A 82 4.90 -12.69 -4.93
C GLY A 82 5.79 -12.02 -3.88
N THR A 83 6.48 -10.92 -4.22
CA THR A 83 7.20 -10.12 -3.21
C THR A 83 6.20 -9.44 -2.29
N TYR A 84 6.39 -9.59 -0.97
CA TYR A 84 5.51 -8.99 0.02
C TYR A 84 5.74 -7.49 0.14
N VAL A 85 4.64 -6.76 0.21
CA VAL A 85 4.65 -5.30 0.38
C VAL A 85 3.82 -4.96 1.59
N GLN A 86 4.40 -4.18 2.49
CA GLN A 86 3.73 -3.73 3.71
C GLN A 86 3.56 -2.22 3.71
N GLY A 87 2.40 -1.78 4.15
CA GLY A 87 2.04 -0.38 4.28
C GLY A 87 1.20 -0.12 5.52
N ARG A 88 0.71 1.11 5.61
CA ARG A 88 -0.18 1.57 6.67
C ARG A 88 -1.27 2.47 6.11
N ILE A 89 -2.39 2.47 6.79
CA ILE A 89 -3.44 3.45 6.59
C ILE A 89 -3.05 4.74 7.32
N THR A 90 -2.98 5.85 6.58
CA THR A 90 -2.57 7.16 7.12
C THR A 90 -3.74 8.10 7.35
N ASP A 91 -4.81 7.96 6.57
CA ASP A 91 -6.03 8.73 6.78
C ASP A 91 -7.28 7.92 6.43
N ILE A 92 -8.37 8.15 7.16
CA ILE A 92 -9.67 7.55 6.92
C ILE A 92 -10.76 8.58 7.17
N LYS A 93 -11.59 8.76 6.15
CA LYS A 93 -12.79 9.56 6.25
C LYS A 93 -14.01 8.73 5.90
N ARG A 94 -14.91 8.58 6.85
CA ARG A 94 -16.18 7.87 6.65
C ARG A 94 -17.17 8.72 5.88
N PRO A 95 -18.06 8.08 5.11
CA PRO A 95 -19.09 8.83 4.40
C PRO A 95 -20.05 9.52 5.37
N GLY A 96 -20.39 10.76 5.05
CA GLY A 96 -21.42 11.51 5.76
C GLY A 96 -22.83 11.08 5.38
N ARG A 97 -23.82 11.53 6.14
CA ARG A 97 -25.24 11.27 5.85
C ARG A 97 -25.74 12.06 4.64
N VAL A 98 -25.47 13.35 4.59
CA VAL A 98 -25.99 14.26 3.53
C VAL A 98 -24.91 14.59 2.51
N LYS A 99 -23.69 14.78 2.97
CA LYS A 99 -22.54 15.16 2.16
C LYS A 99 -21.29 14.45 2.69
N GLY A 100 -20.44 14.07 1.79
CA GLY A 100 -19.16 13.44 2.09
C GLY A 100 -19.10 12.03 1.54
N ARG A 101 -18.00 11.79 0.86
CA ARG A 101 -17.64 10.48 0.32
C ARG A 101 -16.70 9.81 1.30
N ALA A 102 -16.71 8.49 1.30
CA ALA A 102 -15.66 7.75 1.98
C ALA A 102 -14.33 8.04 1.27
N GLU A 103 -13.31 8.32 2.04
CA GLU A 103 -11.95 8.51 1.56
C GLU A 103 -11.01 7.72 2.45
N PHE A 104 -9.95 7.20 1.87
CA PHE A 104 -8.93 6.55 2.65
C PHE A 104 -7.59 6.64 1.94
N LEU A 105 -6.55 6.87 2.71
CA LEU A 105 -5.18 6.99 2.24
C LEU A 105 -4.32 5.90 2.87
N MET A 106 -3.55 5.21 2.04
CA MET A 106 -2.56 4.24 2.49
C MET A 106 -1.22 4.51 1.83
N HIS A 107 -0.15 4.34 2.60
CA HIS A 107 1.21 4.41 2.11
C HIS A 107 1.90 3.08 2.32
N PHE A 108 2.62 2.64 1.31
CA PHE A 108 3.46 1.46 1.39
C PHE A 108 4.86 1.88 1.81
N THR A 109 5.39 1.20 2.83
CA THR A 109 6.62 1.61 3.52
C THR A 109 7.75 0.63 3.35
N SER A 110 7.46 -0.64 3.11
CA SER A 110 8.49 -1.67 3.00
C SER A 110 8.10 -2.77 2.01
N MET A 111 9.13 -3.37 1.44
CA MET A 111 9.05 -4.52 0.56
C MET A 111 9.96 -5.62 1.10
N ILE A 112 9.47 -6.84 1.16
CA ILE A 112 10.15 -8.02 1.70
C ILE A 112 10.24 -9.06 0.60
N PHE A 113 11.44 -9.36 0.18
CA PHE A 113 11.73 -10.37 -0.84
C PHE A 113 11.69 -11.78 -0.25
N HIS A 114 11.54 -12.79 -1.10
CA HIS A 114 11.55 -14.20 -0.67
C HIS A 114 12.85 -14.62 0.03
N SER A 115 13.95 -13.94 -0.30
CA SER A 115 15.24 -14.12 0.38
C SER A 115 15.28 -13.58 1.82
N GLY A 116 14.19 -12.91 2.29
CA GLY A 116 14.15 -12.18 3.55
C GLY A 116 14.77 -10.77 3.47
N TYR A 117 15.32 -10.37 2.32
CA TYR A 117 15.84 -9.03 2.12
C TYR A 117 14.69 -8.01 2.19
N THR A 118 14.83 -7.03 3.07
CA THR A 118 13.81 -6.00 3.28
C THR A 118 14.35 -4.64 2.86
N VAL A 119 13.56 -3.90 2.11
CA VAL A 119 13.90 -2.54 1.68
C VAL A 119 12.76 -1.59 2.01
N MET A 120 13.10 -0.33 2.24
CA MET A 120 12.09 0.72 2.38
C MET A 120 11.52 1.05 0.99
N LEU A 121 10.20 1.04 0.89
CA LEU A 121 9.48 1.30 -0.35
C LEU A 121 8.80 2.68 -0.27
N PRO A 122 9.36 3.72 -0.92
CA PRO A 122 8.69 5.02 -1.00
C PRO A 122 7.64 4.98 -2.12
N GLY A 123 6.50 4.38 -1.83
CA GLY A 123 5.45 4.17 -2.84
C GLY A 123 4.08 4.66 -2.40
N GLY A 124 3.44 5.42 -3.28
CA GLY A 124 2.04 5.85 -3.20
C GLY A 124 1.12 4.98 -4.06
N VAL A 125 -0.18 5.11 -3.85
CA VAL A 125 -1.20 4.47 -4.70
C VAL A 125 -1.53 5.39 -5.86
N GLU A 126 -1.38 4.90 -7.08
CA GLU A 126 -1.71 5.65 -8.29
C GLU A 126 -3.08 5.29 -8.86
N ASN A 127 -3.45 4.00 -8.80
CA ASN A 127 -4.69 3.52 -9.38
C ASN A 127 -5.17 2.22 -8.70
N ILE A 128 -6.48 1.93 -8.86
CA ILE A 128 -7.10 0.66 -8.46
C ILE A 128 -7.78 0.06 -9.70
N PRO A 129 -7.07 -0.74 -10.47
CA PRO A 129 -7.63 -1.34 -11.68
C PRO A 129 -8.86 -2.22 -11.38
N GLY A 130 -9.88 -2.11 -12.24
CA GLY A 130 -11.11 -2.90 -12.09
C GLY A 130 -12.07 -2.39 -11.01
N SER A 131 -11.89 -1.18 -10.51
CA SER A 131 -12.78 -0.55 -9.56
C SER A 131 -13.60 0.55 -10.24
N ASP A 132 -14.88 0.28 -10.49
CA ASP A 132 -15.82 1.26 -11.05
C ASP A 132 -16.35 2.24 -9.98
N GLN A 133 -16.14 1.94 -8.71
CA GLN A 133 -16.71 2.70 -7.60
C GLN A 133 -15.69 3.50 -6.80
N GLN A 134 -14.41 3.18 -6.96
CA GLN A 134 -13.32 3.88 -6.29
C GLN A 134 -12.42 4.55 -7.32
N ARG A 135 -11.96 5.74 -6.99
CA ARG A 135 -11.00 6.50 -7.81
C ARG A 135 -9.97 7.18 -6.92
N ILE A 136 -8.85 7.50 -7.50
CA ILE A 136 -7.85 8.34 -6.84
C ILE A 136 -8.30 9.80 -6.95
N LYS A 137 -8.35 10.48 -5.81
CA LYS A 137 -8.82 11.86 -5.67
C LYS A 137 -7.70 12.87 -5.96
N ASP A 138 -6.51 12.56 -5.50
CA ASP A 138 -5.38 13.48 -5.50
C ASP A 138 -4.05 12.76 -5.81
N LYS A 139 -2.98 13.56 -5.90
CA LYS A 139 -1.63 13.04 -6.18
C LYS A 139 -1.02 12.23 -5.03
N GLU A 140 -1.58 12.34 -3.82
CA GLU A 140 -1.14 11.58 -2.65
C GLU A 140 -1.66 10.13 -2.68
N GLY A 141 -2.55 9.81 -3.63
CA GLY A 141 -3.13 8.47 -3.76
C GLY A 141 -4.34 8.24 -2.86
N THR A 142 -5.04 9.31 -2.46
CA THR A 142 -6.28 9.19 -1.66
C THR A 142 -7.36 8.48 -2.47
N ILE A 143 -7.78 7.33 -1.98
CA ILE A 143 -8.86 6.54 -2.56
C ILE A 143 -10.19 7.14 -2.11
N GLN A 144 -11.02 7.52 -3.06
CA GLN A 144 -12.34 8.09 -2.79
C GLN A 144 -13.42 7.22 -3.41
N GLN A 145 -14.47 6.96 -2.63
CA GLN A 145 -15.69 6.30 -3.13
C GLN A 145 -16.46 7.24 -4.04
N GLU A 146 -16.96 6.75 -5.17
CA GLU A 146 -17.88 7.51 -5.98
C GLU A 146 -19.19 7.80 -5.25
N GLY A 147 -19.78 8.96 -5.54
CA GLY A 147 -21.01 9.38 -4.86
C GLY A 147 -22.21 8.55 -5.32
N SER A 148 -23.13 8.32 -4.41
CA SER A 148 -24.39 7.59 -4.63
C SER A 148 -25.48 8.39 -5.34
N LYS A 149 -25.18 9.60 -5.85
CA LYS A 149 -26.22 10.51 -6.39
C LYS A 149 -27.15 9.85 -7.41
N GLY A 150 -26.65 9.00 -8.29
CA GLY A 150 -27.47 8.26 -9.24
C GLY A 150 -28.37 7.25 -8.55
N LYS A 151 -27.83 6.49 -7.60
CA LYS A 151 -28.59 5.51 -6.78
C LYS A 151 -29.61 6.19 -5.88
N ASP A 152 -29.25 7.36 -5.34
CA ASP A 152 -30.15 8.15 -4.50
C ASP A 152 -31.36 8.66 -5.30
N ALA A 153 -31.14 9.21 -6.50
CA ALA A 153 -32.20 9.63 -7.41
C ALA A 153 -33.05 8.44 -7.85
N GLU A 154 -32.43 7.30 -8.14
CA GLU A 154 -33.16 6.06 -8.49
C GLU A 154 -34.02 5.57 -7.31
N THR A 155 -33.50 5.62 -6.08
CA THR A 155 -34.25 5.24 -4.88
C THR A 155 -35.47 6.13 -4.69
N VAL A 156 -35.32 7.45 -4.82
CA VAL A 156 -36.44 8.39 -4.73
C VAL A 156 -37.46 8.13 -5.83
N ALA A 157 -37.03 7.92 -7.08
CA ALA A 157 -37.89 7.62 -8.21
C ALA A 157 -38.67 6.30 -8.02
N LYS A 158 -38.01 5.24 -7.58
CA LYS A 158 -38.63 3.95 -7.27
C LYS A 158 -39.67 4.05 -6.17
N THR A 159 -39.33 4.76 -5.07
CA THR A 159 -40.23 4.93 -3.93
C THR A 159 -41.47 5.77 -4.32
N ALA A 160 -41.25 6.81 -5.13
CA ALA A 160 -42.32 7.63 -5.66
C ALA A 160 -43.24 6.81 -6.59
N GLY A 161 -42.65 6.01 -7.49
CA GLY A 161 -43.40 5.13 -8.40
C GLY A 161 -44.21 4.05 -7.67
N THR A 162 -43.61 3.42 -6.67
CA THR A 162 -44.32 2.43 -5.82
C THR A 162 -45.44 3.11 -5.03
N GLY A 163 -45.19 4.27 -4.44
CA GLY A 163 -46.22 5.04 -3.73
C GLY A 163 -47.36 5.48 -4.62
N ALA A 164 -47.05 5.91 -5.86
CA ALA A 164 -48.06 6.27 -6.85
C ALA A 164 -48.94 5.05 -7.26
N GLY A 165 -48.31 3.88 -7.46
CA GLY A 165 -49.01 2.64 -7.78
C GLY A 165 -49.96 2.21 -6.66
N VAL A 166 -49.50 2.15 -5.43
CA VAL A 166 -50.32 1.84 -4.25
C VAL A 166 -51.40 2.86 -4.05
N GLY A 167 -51.10 4.16 -4.19
CA GLY A 167 -52.09 5.24 -4.07
C GLY A 167 -53.16 5.21 -5.13
N ALA A 168 -52.83 4.83 -6.39
CA ALA A 168 -53.81 4.64 -7.47
C ALA A 168 -54.77 3.50 -7.18
N ILE A 169 -54.29 2.38 -6.70
CA ILE A 169 -55.09 1.20 -6.36
C ILE A 169 -55.98 1.52 -5.15
N ALA A 170 -55.42 2.07 -4.07
CA ALA A 170 -56.16 2.37 -2.86
C ALA A 170 -57.20 3.50 -3.05
N GLY A 171 -56.85 4.55 -3.79
CA GLY A 171 -57.71 5.68 -4.06
C GLY A 171 -58.63 5.53 -5.27
N ARG A 172 -58.44 4.49 -6.08
CA ARG A 172 -59.18 4.20 -7.34
C ARG A 172 -59.25 5.39 -8.29
N ASN A 173 -58.34 6.32 -8.22
CA ASN A 173 -58.33 7.50 -9.07
C ASN A 173 -56.92 8.12 -9.18
N VAL A 174 -56.74 9.04 -10.14
CA VAL A 174 -55.50 9.75 -10.40
C VAL A 174 -55.05 10.62 -9.22
N LYS A 175 -55.97 11.13 -8.39
CA LYS A 175 -55.65 11.90 -7.20
C LYS A 175 -54.94 11.02 -6.16
N GLY A 176 -55.37 9.76 -6.00
CA GLY A 176 -54.70 8.78 -5.12
C GLY A 176 -53.27 8.48 -5.56
N ALA A 177 -53.07 8.35 -6.89
CA ALA A 177 -51.71 8.16 -7.43
C ALA A 177 -50.81 9.37 -7.14
N GLY A 178 -51.33 10.61 -7.27
CA GLY A 178 -50.57 11.83 -6.99
C GLY A 178 -50.19 11.95 -5.52
N ILE A 179 -51.12 11.70 -4.60
CA ILE A 179 -50.83 11.74 -3.15
C ILE A 179 -49.87 10.64 -2.75
N GLY A 180 -50.07 9.40 -3.24
CA GLY A 180 -49.17 8.26 -2.98
C GLY A 180 -47.78 8.46 -3.54
N GLY A 181 -47.66 9.06 -4.74
CA GLY A 181 -46.40 9.40 -5.35
C GLY A 181 -45.64 10.47 -4.57
N ALA A 182 -46.32 11.53 -4.12
CA ALA A 182 -45.75 12.58 -3.29
C ALA A 182 -45.25 12.03 -1.92
N ALA A 183 -46.09 11.21 -1.28
CA ALA A 183 -45.69 10.56 -0.02
C ALA A 183 -44.52 9.59 -0.22
N GLY A 184 -44.52 8.81 -1.30
CA GLY A 184 -43.39 7.94 -1.65
C GLY A 184 -42.11 8.71 -1.95
N ALA A 185 -42.20 9.84 -2.68
CA ALA A 185 -41.06 10.70 -2.92
C ALA A 185 -40.49 11.30 -1.61
N ALA A 186 -41.37 11.79 -0.71
CA ALA A 186 -40.97 12.31 0.58
C ALA A 186 -40.29 11.24 1.45
N ALA A 187 -40.83 10.01 1.46
CA ALA A 187 -40.20 8.87 2.16
C ALA A 187 -38.83 8.51 1.57
N GLY A 188 -38.73 8.50 0.23
CA GLY A 188 -37.47 8.24 -0.47
C GLY A 188 -36.41 9.30 -0.16
N LEU A 189 -36.81 10.59 -0.15
CA LEU A 189 -35.93 11.67 0.24
C LEU A 189 -35.48 11.54 1.68
N ALA A 190 -36.40 11.28 2.61
CA ALA A 190 -36.05 11.05 4.00
C ALA A 190 -35.06 9.90 4.14
N TYR A 191 -35.31 8.78 3.46
CA TYR A 191 -34.40 7.64 3.48
C TYR A 191 -33.00 8.07 3.02
N VAL A 192 -32.85 8.75 1.89
CA VAL A 192 -31.57 9.23 1.35
C VAL A 192 -30.89 10.20 2.31
N LEU A 193 -31.63 11.08 2.98
CA LEU A 193 -31.08 12.05 3.94
C LEU A 193 -30.61 11.39 5.25
N PHE A 194 -31.26 10.30 5.68
CA PHE A 194 -30.92 9.60 6.91
C PHE A 194 -29.91 8.48 6.73
N THR A 195 -29.75 7.95 5.51
CA THR A 195 -28.73 6.93 5.20
C THR A 195 -27.36 7.56 5.01
N ARG A 196 -26.31 6.83 5.42
CA ARG A 196 -24.93 7.21 5.13
C ARG A 196 -24.59 6.79 3.70
N GLY A 197 -23.69 7.54 3.08
CA GLY A 197 -23.10 7.15 1.80
C GLY A 197 -22.36 5.79 1.89
N PRO A 198 -22.01 5.20 0.74
CA PRO A 198 -21.34 3.91 0.69
C PRO A 198 -19.92 4.02 1.26
N ASP A 199 -19.55 3.04 2.08
CA ASP A 199 -18.18 2.84 2.55
C ASP A 199 -17.30 2.30 1.41
N ILE A 200 -15.99 2.58 1.46
CA ILE A 200 -15.02 1.90 0.62
C ILE A 200 -14.85 0.49 1.17
N ASN A 201 -14.97 -0.48 0.29
CA ASN A 201 -14.69 -1.88 0.61
C ASN A 201 -13.81 -2.46 -0.49
N LEU A 202 -12.56 -2.77 -0.13
CA LEU A 202 -11.59 -3.42 -0.98
C LEU A 202 -11.45 -4.86 -0.51
N PRO A 203 -12.01 -5.85 -1.22
CA PRO A 203 -11.89 -7.24 -0.84
C PRO A 203 -10.43 -7.74 -0.97
N PRO A 204 -10.08 -8.87 -0.33
CA PRO A 204 -8.81 -9.52 -0.58
C PRO A 204 -8.63 -9.81 -2.06
N GLY A 205 -7.41 -9.68 -2.59
CA GLY A 205 -7.13 -9.85 -4.00
C GLY A 205 -7.40 -8.61 -4.87
N THR A 206 -7.90 -7.50 -4.29
CA THR A 206 -8.02 -6.24 -5.04
C THR A 206 -6.66 -5.82 -5.58
N SER A 207 -6.62 -5.58 -6.89
CA SER A 207 -5.41 -5.05 -7.54
C SER A 207 -5.25 -3.58 -7.24
N VAL A 208 -4.02 -3.19 -6.87
CA VAL A 208 -3.64 -1.81 -6.60
C VAL A 208 -2.36 -1.52 -7.37
N GLN A 209 -2.30 -0.40 -8.02
CA GLN A 209 -1.11 0.04 -8.73
C GLN A 209 -0.35 1.02 -7.86
N LEU A 210 0.85 0.60 -7.45
CA LEU A 210 1.78 1.47 -6.73
C LEU A 210 2.66 2.21 -7.71
N VAL A 211 3.04 3.42 -7.37
CA VAL A 211 4.08 4.19 -8.06
C VAL A 211 5.21 4.51 -7.10
N LEU A 212 6.44 4.35 -7.55
CA LEU A 212 7.61 4.79 -6.78
C LEU A 212 7.72 6.30 -6.83
N GLU A 213 7.66 6.93 -5.66
CA GLU A 213 7.83 8.40 -5.54
C GLU A 213 9.28 8.83 -5.68
N ARG A 214 10.21 7.94 -5.33
CA ARG A 214 11.66 8.16 -5.36
C ARG A 214 12.38 6.93 -5.91
N PRO A 215 13.58 7.10 -6.49
CA PRO A 215 14.38 5.96 -6.94
C PRO A 215 14.63 4.97 -5.80
N LEU A 216 14.49 3.68 -6.10
CA LEU A 216 14.72 2.59 -5.16
C LEU A 216 16.01 1.86 -5.53
N SER A 217 16.98 1.82 -4.62
CA SER A 217 18.22 1.09 -4.80
C SER A 217 18.10 -0.30 -4.17
N LEU A 218 18.34 -1.33 -4.96
CA LEU A 218 18.25 -2.73 -4.58
C LEU A 218 19.62 -3.40 -4.67
N ASP A 219 19.92 -4.27 -3.73
CA ASP A 219 21.12 -5.13 -3.80
C ASP A 219 20.81 -6.35 -4.68
N GLY A 220 21.34 -6.36 -5.91
CA GLY A 220 21.12 -7.42 -6.88
C GLY A 220 21.53 -8.83 -6.42
N ASN A 221 22.35 -8.94 -5.37
CA ASN A 221 22.76 -10.21 -4.80
C ASN A 221 21.74 -10.76 -3.78
N LYS A 222 20.89 -9.89 -3.23
CA LYS A 222 19.93 -10.23 -2.17
C LYS A 222 18.49 -10.40 -2.66
N ILE A 223 18.19 -9.98 -3.87
CA ILE A 223 16.82 -10.05 -4.42
C ILE A 223 16.43 -11.42 -5.00
N ARG A 224 17.33 -12.41 -4.98
CA ARG A 224 17.12 -13.76 -5.50
C ARG A 224 16.65 -14.72 -4.42
#